data_2d55906e063829028eaee69492173418
#
_entry.id   2d55906e063829028eaee69492173418
#
_cell.length_a   1.000
_cell.length_b   1.000
_cell.length_c   1.000
_cell.angle_alpha   90.00
_cell.angle_beta   90.00
_cell.angle_gamma   90.00
#
_symmetry.space_group_name_H-M   'P 1'
#
loop_
_entity.id
_entity.type
_entity.pdbx_description
1 polymer ?
#
loop_
_entity_poly.entity_id
_entity_poly.type
_entity_poly.pdbx_seq_one_letter_code
_entity_poly.pdbx_strand_id
1 'polypeptide(L)'
;MITFQKIRWKNFLSTGDHPSEIDFTKNGTNLIVGTNGTGKSTVLDALTFSLFNKPFRKINKSQLVNATNEKDTKVEVEFDINGRQYLVRRCMKPNLFEIEVDGQKMHKQSDDRAMQKILEENILKVNYKSFTQIVILGSSAFVPFMQLSGTNRREVIEDLLDIRIFSAMNSIIKDKIRTQKEEIQVLDLKKDNVKDKLEMQEKFIKELDNRGKENIKGKKEKIDSLITDAENCVESNQFIQDQVFDLTKEQEKVTGANKKLKSLNNLKGKISNKVSTITKEHKFF
;
A
#
# COMPACT_ATOMS: atom_id res chain seq x y z
N MET A 1 15.12 -1.75 -11.28
CA MET A 1 14.59 -3.01 -11.87
C MET A 1 14.92 -4.13 -10.90
N ILE A 2 13.99 -5.07 -10.65
CA ILE A 2 14.25 -6.23 -9.78
C ILE A 2 14.65 -7.41 -10.66
N THR A 3 15.73 -8.06 -10.33
CA THR A 3 16.23 -9.25 -11.00
C THR A 3 16.35 -10.39 -10.00
N PHE A 4 15.47 -11.39 -10.08
CA PHE A 4 15.58 -12.58 -9.24
C PHE A 4 16.78 -13.41 -9.68
N GLN A 5 17.56 -13.86 -8.70
CA GLN A 5 18.78 -14.61 -8.94
C GLN A 5 18.62 -16.07 -8.60
N LYS A 6 18.16 -16.36 -7.37
CA LYS A 6 18.04 -17.73 -6.88
C LYS A 6 16.84 -17.90 -5.96
N ILE A 7 16.26 -19.07 -6.00
CA ILE A 7 15.31 -19.53 -5.00
C ILE A 7 15.73 -20.89 -4.45
N ARG A 8 15.68 -21.03 -3.15
CA ARG A 8 15.98 -22.28 -2.44
C ARG A 8 14.88 -22.59 -1.46
N TRP A 9 14.54 -23.87 -1.34
CA TRP A 9 13.58 -24.31 -0.34
C TRP A 9 13.87 -25.72 0.12
N LYS A 10 13.52 -26.04 1.37
CA LYS A 10 13.58 -27.37 1.96
C LYS A 10 12.42 -27.57 2.94
N ASN A 11 12.03 -28.80 3.17
CA ASN A 11 10.92 -29.18 4.04
C ASN A 11 9.65 -28.37 3.74
N PHE A 12 9.43 -28.06 2.48
CA PHE A 12 8.35 -27.21 2.00
C PHE A 12 7.41 -28.02 1.10
N LEU A 13 6.14 -28.16 1.49
CA LEU A 13 5.15 -29.01 0.83
C LEU A 13 5.66 -30.47 0.67
N SER A 14 5.78 -30.96 -0.56
CA SER A 14 6.25 -32.31 -0.85
C SER A 14 7.78 -32.46 -0.87
N THR A 15 8.54 -31.37 -0.77
CA THR A 15 10.00 -31.43 -0.75
C THR A 15 10.52 -31.77 0.64
N GLY A 16 11.46 -32.71 0.71
CA GLY A 16 12.11 -33.15 1.95
C GLY A 16 13.22 -32.22 2.44
N ASP A 17 14.10 -32.76 3.26
CA ASP A 17 15.19 -32.00 3.90
C ASP A 17 16.34 -31.65 2.93
N HIS A 18 16.42 -32.32 1.80
CA HIS A 18 17.38 -31.94 0.78
C HIS A 18 16.95 -30.63 0.10
N PRO A 19 17.78 -29.57 0.11
CA PRO A 19 17.41 -28.30 -0.49
C PRO A 19 17.20 -28.41 -1.99
N SER A 20 16.08 -27.91 -2.46
CA SER A 20 15.84 -27.67 -3.88
C SER A 20 16.26 -26.25 -4.22
N GLU A 21 17.00 -26.06 -5.28
CA GLU A 21 17.50 -24.75 -5.73
C GLU A 21 17.18 -24.55 -7.20
N ILE A 22 16.76 -23.34 -7.55
CA ILE A 22 16.65 -22.87 -8.94
C ILE A 22 17.45 -21.59 -9.05
N ASP A 23 18.38 -21.57 -9.99
CA ASP A 23 19.22 -20.42 -10.29
C ASP A 23 18.71 -19.79 -11.61
N PHE A 24 18.19 -18.59 -11.52
CA PHE A 24 17.61 -17.84 -12.64
C PHE A 24 18.65 -17.08 -13.47
N THR A 25 19.90 -17.02 -13.00
CA THR A 25 20.95 -16.21 -13.65
C THR A 25 21.61 -16.93 -14.82
N LYS A 26 21.53 -18.26 -14.86
CA LYS A 26 22.26 -19.07 -15.86
C LYS A 26 21.69 -18.99 -17.27
N ASN A 27 20.38 -18.79 -17.41
CA ASN A 27 19.71 -18.78 -18.70
C ASN A 27 18.57 -17.75 -18.73
N GLY A 28 18.26 -17.19 -19.92
CA GLY A 28 17.16 -16.25 -20.09
C GLY A 28 15.77 -16.86 -19.96
N THR A 29 15.64 -18.19 -20.11
CA THR A 29 14.39 -18.94 -19.95
C THR A 29 14.68 -20.30 -19.32
N ASN A 30 13.88 -20.71 -18.34
CA ASN A 30 14.00 -22.00 -17.67
C ASN A 30 12.69 -22.79 -17.83
N LEU A 31 12.80 -24.04 -18.28
CA LEU A 31 11.65 -24.93 -18.40
C LEU A 31 11.66 -25.97 -17.24
N ILE A 32 10.58 -26.02 -16.47
CA ILE A 32 10.38 -27.03 -15.42
C ILE A 32 9.48 -28.12 -15.97
N VAL A 33 10.04 -29.30 -16.17
CA VAL A 33 9.32 -30.49 -16.68
C VAL A 33 9.21 -31.55 -15.58
N GLY A 34 8.11 -32.26 -15.58
CA GLY A 34 7.89 -33.38 -14.64
C GLY A 34 6.44 -33.87 -14.72
N THR A 35 6.21 -35.06 -14.20
CA THR A 35 4.87 -35.66 -14.08
C THR A 35 3.99 -34.87 -13.10
N ASN A 36 2.69 -35.11 -13.08
CA ASN A 36 1.80 -34.47 -12.13
C ASN A 36 2.15 -34.90 -10.69
N GLY A 37 2.15 -33.97 -9.76
CA GLY A 37 2.51 -34.24 -8.35
C GLY A 37 4.00 -34.06 -7.99
N THR A 38 4.91 -33.92 -8.95
CA THR A 38 6.37 -33.80 -8.70
C THR A 38 6.81 -32.46 -8.12
N GLY A 39 5.89 -31.55 -7.82
CA GLY A 39 6.25 -30.29 -7.18
C GLY A 39 6.56 -29.12 -8.14
N LYS A 40 6.23 -29.22 -9.45
CA LYS A 40 6.47 -28.11 -10.42
C LYS A 40 5.95 -26.77 -9.93
N SER A 41 4.76 -26.74 -9.34
CA SER A 41 4.14 -25.51 -8.83
C SER A 41 4.64 -25.09 -7.45
N THR A 42 5.44 -25.93 -6.80
CA THR A 42 5.98 -25.64 -5.45
C THR A 42 6.88 -24.40 -5.46
N VAL A 43 7.57 -24.14 -6.56
CA VAL A 43 8.39 -22.93 -6.72
C VAL A 43 7.57 -21.66 -6.61
N LEU A 44 6.33 -21.66 -7.12
CA LEU A 44 5.44 -20.51 -7.03
C LEU A 44 4.99 -20.24 -5.61
N ASP A 45 4.64 -21.31 -4.89
CA ASP A 45 4.29 -21.20 -3.46
C ASP A 45 5.49 -20.78 -2.63
N ALA A 46 6.68 -21.32 -2.90
CA ALA A 46 7.92 -20.95 -2.23
C ALA A 46 8.25 -19.49 -2.43
N LEU A 47 8.16 -19.01 -3.68
CA LEU A 47 8.42 -17.61 -4.02
C LEU A 47 7.46 -16.66 -3.31
N THR A 48 6.16 -16.94 -3.41
CA THR A 48 5.15 -16.08 -2.78
C THR A 48 5.18 -16.18 -1.26
N PHE A 49 5.46 -17.35 -0.70
CA PHE A 49 5.62 -17.52 0.74
C PHE A 49 6.83 -16.75 1.27
N SER A 50 7.98 -16.84 0.62
CA SER A 50 9.17 -16.10 1.04
C SER A 50 8.91 -14.59 1.04
N LEU A 51 8.34 -14.04 -0.03
CA LEU A 51 8.16 -12.61 -0.20
C LEU A 51 6.97 -12.03 0.56
N PHE A 52 5.84 -12.75 0.61
CA PHE A 52 4.57 -12.22 1.12
C PHE A 52 4.00 -13.01 2.30
N ASN A 53 4.69 -14.04 2.76
CA ASN A 53 4.20 -14.91 3.84
C ASN A 53 2.87 -15.61 3.52
N LYS A 54 2.56 -15.81 2.23
CA LYS A 54 1.33 -16.41 1.72
C LYS A 54 1.66 -17.38 0.59
N PRO A 55 1.01 -18.56 0.52
CA PRO A 55 1.15 -19.43 -0.66
C PRO A 55 0.47 -18.81 -1.87
N PHE A 56 0.89 -19.20 -3.06
CA PHE A 56 0.22 -18.84 -4.31
C PHE A 56 -1.11 -19.59 -4.48
N ARG A 57 -1.08 -20.89 -4.18
CA ARG A 57 -2.29 -21.71 -4.22
C ARG A 57 -3.18 -21.43 -3.01
N LYS A 58 -4.50 -21.71 -3.16
CA LYS A 58 -5.48 -21.61 -2.06
C LYS A 58 -5.33 -22.78 -1.06
N ILE A 59 -4.21 -22.80 -0.37
CA ILE A 59 -3.91 -23.77 0.69
C ILE A 59 -3.62 -23.02 2.00
N ASN A 60 -3.84 -23.70 3.12
CA ASN A 60 -3.54 -23.11 4.41
C ASN A 60 -2.03 -23.01 4.63
N LYS A 61 -1.58 -21.96 5.31
CA LYS A 61 -0.16 -21.77 5.61
C LYS A 61 0.47 -22.95 6.37
N SER A 62 -0.27 -23.59 7.26
CA SER A 62 0.18 -24.77 8.00
C SER A 62 0.54 -25.95 7.09
N GLN A 63 -0.09 -26.06 5.93
CA GLN A 63 0.16 -27.12 4.94
C GLN A 63 1.44 -26.90 4.14
N LEU A 64 2.09 -25.76 4.28
CA LEU A 64 3.38 -25.47 3.63
C LEU A 64 4.53 -26.26 4.27
N VAL A 65 4.39 -26.64 5.52
CA VAL A 65 5.35 -27.51 6.21
C VAL A 65 5.26 -28.91 5.63
N ASN A 66 6.40 -29.53 5.34
CA ASN A 66 6.43 -30.91 4.88
C ASN A 66 5.76 -31.84 5.91
N ALA A 67 4.80 -32.64 5.47
CA ALA A 67 3.99 -33.49 6.34
C ALA A 67 4.77 -34.64 6.96
N THR A 68 5.91 -35.04 6.38
CA THR A 68 6.75 -36.13 6.89
C THR A 68 7.73 -35.65 7.94
N ASN A 69 8.38 -34.51 7.68
CA ASN A 69 9.44 -33.99 8.54
C ASN A 69 8.90 -33.03 9.61
N GLU A 70 7.78 -32.37 9.36
CA GLU A 70 7.03 -31.43 10.23
C GLU A 70 7.86 -30.30 10.88
N LYS A 71 9.07 -30.09 10.42
CA LYS A 71 10.04 -29.11 10.97
C LYS A 71 10.94 -28.54 9.90
N ASP A 72 11.71 -27.51 10.29
CA ASP A 72 12.79 -26.90 9.49
C ASP A 72 12.39 -26.49 8.07
N THR A 73 11.15 -26.08 7.90
CA THR A 73 10.71 -25.51 6.63
C THR A 73 11.45 -24.20 6.40
N LYS A 74 12.20 -24.10 5.31
CA LYS A 74 13.01 -22.95 4.97
C LYS A 74 12.83 -22.60 3.51
N VAL A 75 12.63 -21.33 3.23
CA VAL A 75 12.61 -20.76 1.88
C VAL A 75 13.48 -19.52 1.84
N GLU A 76 14.33 -19.43 0.82
CA GLU A 76 15.25 -18.32 0.58
C GLU A 76 15.07 -17.84 -0.85
N VAL A 77 15.03 -16.53 -1.02
CA VAL A 77 14.98 -15.88 -2.34
C VAL A 77 16.05 -14.80 -2.40
N GLU A 78 16.91 -14.91 -3.38
CA GLU A 78 17.94 -13.93 -3.70
C GLU A 78 17.51 -13.11 -4.92
N PHE A 79 17.63 -11.80 -4.82
CA PHE A 79 17.33 -10.89 -5.92
C PHE A 79 18.15 -9.61 -5.84
N ASP A 80 18.35 -8.97 -6.96
CA ASP A 80 19.00 -7.68 -7.09
C ASP A 80 18.00 -6.57 -7.36
N ILE A 81 18.21 -5.42 -6.75
CA ILE A 81 17.49 -4.19 -7.06
C ILE A 81 18.50 -3.06 -7.27
N ASN A 82 18.68 -2.63 -8.51
CA ASN A 82 19.55 -1.52 -8.87
C ASN A 82 21.00 -1.69 -8.34
N GLY A 83 21.52 -2.92 -8.42
CA GLY A 83 22.88 -3.25 -8.00
C GLY A 83 23.04 -3.58 -6.51
N ARG A 84 21.96 -3.59 -5.73
CA ARG A 84 21.96 -4.08 -4.35
C ARG A 84 21.43 -5.50 -4.27
N GLN A 85 22.14 -6.34 -3.56
CA GLN A 85 21.79 -7.73 -3.36
C GLN A 85 20.87 -7.88 -2.14
N TYR A 86 19.76 -8.57 -2.33
CA TYR A 86 18.81 -8.90 -1.28
C TYR A 86 18.66 -10.39 -1.14
N LEU A 87 18.67 -10.86 0.11
CA LEU A 87 18.30 -12.22 0.47
C LEU A 87 17.13 -12.16 1.45
N VAL A 88 16.02 -12.73 1.06
CA VAL A 88 14.87 -12.91 1.94
C VAL A 88 14.80 -14.36 2.37
N ARG A 89 14.91 -14.59 3.66
CA ARG A 89 14.84 -15.93 4.28
C ARG A 89 13.60 -16.01 5.16
N ARG A 90 12.79 -17.03 4.91
CA ARG A 90 11.62 -17.30 5.72
C ARG A 90 11.57 -18.78 6.11
N CYS A 91 11.37 -19.03 7.42
CA CYS A 91 11.30 -20.37 7.97
C CYS A 91 9.97 -20.57 8.72
N MET A 92 9.60 -21.84 8.84
CA MET A 92 8.53 -22.28 9.73
C MET A 92 9.02 -23.45 10.55
N LYS A 93 8.69 -23.45 11.86
CA LYS A 93 9.11 -24.49 12.82
C LYS A 93 10.62 -24.73 12.87
N PRO A 94 11.45 -23.77 13.33
CA PRO A 94 11.08 -22.51 14.01
C PRO A 94 10.65 -21.40 13.06
N ASN A 95 9.86 -20.45 13.56
CA ASN A 95 9.47 -19.28 12.78
C ASN A 95 10.65 -18.29 12.73
N LEU A 96 11.08 -17.96 11.52
CA LEU A 96 12.16 -16.99 11.29
C LEU A 96 11.83 -16.18 10.05
N PHE A 97 12.02 -14.87 10.14
CA PHE A 97 11.96 -13.97 9.01
C PHE A 97 13.15 -13.02 9.04
N GLU A 98 14.00 -13.13 8.04
CA GLU A 98 15.21 -12.31 7.90
C GLU A 98 15.28 -11.72 6.51
N ILE A 99 15.80 -10.50 6.45
CA ILE A 99 16.14 -9.81 5.21
C ILE A 99 17.63 -9.40 5.33
N GLU A 100 18.41 -9.79 4.36
CA GLU A 100 19.82 -9.37 4.24
C GLU A 100 19.94 -8.44 3.04
N VAL A 101 20.74 -7.41 3.18
CA VAL A 101 21.06 -6.44 2.13
C VAL A 101 22.58 -6.37 2.01
N ASP A 102 23.11 -6.67 0.83
CA ASP A 102 24.56 -6.72 0.56
C ASP A 102 25.33 -7.59 1.57
N GLY A 103 24.73 -8.73 1.98
CA GLY A 103 25.30 -9.66 2.94
C GLY A 103 25.18 -9.25 4.42
N GLN A 104 24.59 -8.11 4.70
CA GLN A 104 24.34 -7.65 6.07
C GLN A 104 22.86 -7.84 6.44
N LYS A 105 22.61 -8.45 7.60
CA LYS A 105 21.24 -8.58 8.11
C LYS A 105 20.68 -7.21 8.43
N MET A 106 19.48 -6.93 7.91
CA MET A 106 18.72 -5.77 8.36
C MET A 106 18.42 -5.89 9.86
N HIS A 107 18.59 -4.80 10.58
CA HIS A 107 18.19 -4.75 11.99
C HIS A 107 16.72 -5.19 12.12
N LYS A 108 16.49 -6.25 12.88
CA LYS A 108 15.17 -6.76 13.15
C LYS A 108 14.38 -5.67 13.85
N GLN A 109 13.39 -5.11 13.16
CA GLN A 109 12.38 -4.31 13.83
C GLN A 109 11.58 -5.22 14.78
N SER A 110 11.01 -4.67 15.80
CA SER A 110 10.38 -5.38 16.92
C SER A 110 9.25 -6.36 16.51
N ASP A 111 8.77 -6.31 15.26
CA ASP A 111 7.68 -7.15 14.77
C ASP A 111 7.92 -7.60 13.31
N ASP A 112 7.67 -8.89 13.05
CA ASP A 112 7.71 -9.47 11.71
C ASP A 112 6.72 -8.78 10.75
N ARG A 113 5.63 -8.19 11.26
CA ARG A 113 4.68 -7.41 10.45
C ARG A 113 5.29 -6.11 9.92
N ALA A 114 6.05 -5.42 10.76
CA ALA A 114 6.76 -4.20 10.35
C ALA A 114 7.82 -4.51 9.30
N MET A 115 8.57 -5.60 9.48
CA MET A 115 9.53 -6.09 8.49
C MET A 115 8.86 -6.48 7.17
N GLN A 116 7.68 -7.13 7.21
CA GLN A 116 6.90 -7.46 6.02
C GLN A 116 6.47 -6.20 5.26
N LYS A 117 6.01 -5.19 5.99
CA LYS A 117 5.63 -3.91 5.40
C LYS A 117 6.80 -3.21 4.73
N ILE A 118 7.98 -3.20 5.35
CA ILE A 118 9.21 -2.69 4.75
C ILE A 118 9.55 -3.46 3.47
N LEU A 119 9.45 -4.78 3.50
CA LEU A 119 9.70 -5.61 2.31
C LEU A 119 8.75 -5.26 1.16
N GLU A 120 7.45 -5.17 1.44
CA GLU A 120 6.45 -4.92 0.41
C GLU A 120 6.46 -3.46 -0.10
N GLU A 121 6.52 -2.48 0.81
CA GLU A 121 6.38 -1.06 0.45
C GLU A 121 7.71 -0.39 0.05
N ASN A 122 8.82 -0.73 0.72
CA ASN A 122 10.10 -0.03 0.52
C ASN A 122 11.04 -0.78 -0.41
N ILE A 123 11.09 -2.11 -0.32
CA ILE A 123 12.04 -2.93 -1.08
C ILE A 123 11.39 -3.39 -2.39
N LEU A 124 10.35 -4.22 -2.30
CA LEU A 124 9.69 -4.81 -3.47
C LEU A 124 8.80 -3.81 -4.19
N LYS A 125 8.16 -2.92 -3.45
CA LYS A 125 7.22 -1.92 -3.96
C LYS A 125 6.04 -2.52 -4.74
N VAL A 126 5.64 -3.74 -4.37
CA VAL A 126 4.50 -4.48 -4.93
C VAL A 126 3.81 -5.26 -3.82
N ASN A 127 2.49 -5.31 -3.86
CA ASN A 127 1.74 -6.16 -2.96
C ASN A 127 1.54 -7.59 -3.52
N TYR A 128 1.14 -8.51 -2.65
CA TYR A 128 0.88 -9.90 -3.01
C TYR A 128 -0.09 -10.06 -4.20
N LYS A 129 -1.17 -9.26 -4.23
CA LYS A 129 -2.22 -9.38 -5.25
C LYS A 129 -1.72 -8.96 -6.63
N SER A 130 -1.07 -7.82 -6.71
CA SER A 130 -0.48 -7.33 -7.96
C SER A 130 0.64 -8.26 -8.44
N PHE A 131 1.47 -8.76 -7.51
CA PHE A 131 2.50 -9.72 -7.84
C PHE A 131 1.93 -11.00 -8.47
N THR A 132 0.91 -11.59 -7.85
CA THR A 132 0.31 -12.84 -8.34
C THR A 132 -0.50 -12.67 -9.62
N GLN A 133 -0.93 -11.45 -9.95
CA GLN A 133 -1.67 -11.15 -11.18
C GLN A 133 -0.77 -10.85 -12.38
N ILE A 134 0.43 -10.32 -12.12
CA ILE A 134 1.30 -9.81 -13.18
C ILE A 134 2.51 -10.72 -13.40
N VAL A 135 3.06 -11.29 -12.32
CA VAL A 135 4.26 -12.13 -12.38
C VAL A 135 3.93 -13.59 -12.60
N ILE A 136 2.84 -14.07 -11.99
CA ILE A 136 2.48 -15.47 -12.02
C ILE A 136 1.29 -15.70 -12.96
N LEU A 137 1.54 -16.10 -14.18
CA LEU A 137 0.50 -16.51 -15.13
C LEU A 137 0.19 -18.01 -14.94
N GLY A 138 -0.56 -18.34 -13.91
CA GLY A 138 -0.86 -19.72 -13.53
C GLY A 138 -2.30 -20.12 -13.85
N SER A 139 -2.51 -21.36 -14.31
CA SER A 139 -3.83 -21.84 -14.75
C SER A 139 -4.85 -22.07 -13.64
N SER A 140 -4.44 -22.39 -12.42
CA SER A 140 -5.36 -22.85 -11.35
C SER A 140 -5.87 -21.77 -10.41
N ALA A 141 -5.20 -20.64 -10.31
CA ALA A 141 -5.58 -19.52 -9.44
C ALA A 141 -5.57 -18.17 -10.18
N PHE A 142 -5.15 -18.18 -11.44
CA PHE A 142 -5.08 -16.98 -12.27
C PHE A 142 -6.48 -16.63 -12.81
N VAL A 143 -6.95 -15.45 -12.47
CA VAL A 143 -8.12 -14.82 -13.09
C VAL A 143 -7.60 -13.84 -14.13
N PRO A 144 -7.89 -14.01 -15.43
CA PRO A 144 -7.46 -13.07 -16.44
C PRO A 144 -7.82 -11.63 -16.06
N PHE A 145 -6.94 -10.69 -16.34
CA PHE A 145 -7.13 -9.27 -15.97
C PHE A 145 -8.52 -8.75 -16.39
N MET A 146 -9.00 -9.12 -17.58
CA MET A 146 -10.30 -8.67 -18.08
C MET A 146 -11.50 -9.27 -17.34
N GLN A 147 -11.31 -10.38 -16.61
CA GLN A 147 -12.35 -11.01 -15.77
C GLN A 147 -12.34 -10.49 -14.33
N LEU A 148 -11.33 -9.72 -13.95
CA LEU A 148 -11.31 -9.05 -12.65
C LEU A 148 -12.46 -8.04 -12.54
N SER A 149 -12.99 -7.87 -11.34
CA SER A 149 -13.92 -6.77 -11.07
C SER A 149 -13.28 -5.41 -11.37
N GLY A 150 -14.09 -4.40 -11.68
CA GLY A 150 -13.60 -3.05 -12.00
C GLY A 150 -12.65 -2.48 -10.92
N THR A 151 -12.98 -2.69 -9.65
CA THR A 151 -12.15 -2.29 -8.51
C THR A 151 -10.80 -3.01 -8.51
N ASN A 152 -10.81 -4.33 -8.74
CA ASN A 152 -9.59 -5.14 -8.75
C ASN A 152 -8.69 -4.81 -9.95
N ARG A 153 -9.26 -4.55 -11.13
CA ARG A 153 -8.50 -4.10 -12.31
C ARG A 153 -7.83 -2.76 -12.05
N ARG A 154 -8.57 -1.83 -11.45
CA ARG A 154 -8.04 -0.52 -11.09
C ARG A 154 -6.88 -0.64 -10.11
N GLU A 155 -7.02 -1.44 -9.06
CA GLU A 155 -5.96 -1.69 -8.08
C GLU A 155 -4.69 -2.26 -8.72
N VAL A 156 -4.82 -3.23 -9.63
CA VAL A 156 -3.69 -3.80 -10.37
C VAL A 156 -3.02 -2.76 -11.28
N ILE A 157 -3.81 -1.93 -11.97
CA ILE A 157 -3.27 -0.85 -12.81
C ILE A 157 -2.58 0.21 -11.94
N GLU A 158 -3.18 0.57 -10.82
CA GLU A 158 -2.60 1.54 -9.89
C GLU A 158 -1.27 1.04 -9.31
N ASP A 159 -1.16 -0.25 -9.02
CA ASP A 159 0.09 -0.88 -8.60
C ASP A 159 1.11 -0.93 -9.74
N LEU A 160 0.67 -1.34 -10.94
CA LEU A 160 1.53 -1.50 -12.10
C LEU A 160 2.15 -0.18 -12.57
N LEU A 161 1.40 0.89 -12.53
CA LEU A 161 1.83 2.23 -12.95
C LEU A 161 2.41 3.06 -11.81
N ASP A 162 2.51 2.48 -10.60
CA ASP A 162 2.94 3.17 -9.38
C ASP A 162 2.16 4.48 -9.11
N ILE A 163 0.85 4.47 -9.41
CA ILE A 163 -0.02 5.63 -9.24
C ILE A 163 -1.04 5.48 -8.10
N ARG A 164 -0.86 4.47 -7.24
CA ARG A 164 -1.64 4.32 -5.99
C ARG A 164 -1.52 5.55 -5.10
N ILE A 165 -0.40 6.23 -5.22
CA ILE A 165 -0.18 7.47 -4.51
C ILE A 165 -1.29 8.48 -4.81
N PHE A 166 -1.68 8.64 -6.09
CA PHE A 166 -2.74 9.58 -6.47
C PHE A 166 -4.10 9.19 -5.90
N SER A 167 -4.39 7.89 -5.81
CA SER A 167 -5.64 7.40 -5.20
C SER A 167 -5.67 7.64 -3.69
N ALA A 168 -4.56 7.43 -3.00
CA ALA A 168 -4.46 7.70 -1.57
C ALA A 168 -4.48 9.20 -1.28
N MET A 169 -3.77 10.01 -2.09
CA MET A 169 -3.84 11.47 -2.02
C MET A 169 -5.25 11.97 -2.26
N ASN A 170 -5.93 11.48 -3.29
CA ASN A 170 -7.31 11.84 -3.58
C ASN A 170 -8.25 11.49 -2.44
N SER A 171 -8.04 10.38 -1.75
CA SER A 171 -8.80 10.02 -0.57
C SER A 171 -8.57 11.01 0.58
N ILE A 172 -7.33 11.33 0.91
CA ILE A 172 -7.00 12.30 1.97
C ILE A 172 -7.51 13.69 1.62
N ILE A 173 -7.38 14.11 0.34
CA ILE A 173 -7.92 15.38 -0.14
C ILE A 173 -9.44 15.41 -0.01
N LYS A 174 -10.13 14.38 -0.46
CA LYS A 174 -11.58 14.30 -0.33
C LYS A 174 -12.02 14.36 1.12
N ASP A 175 -11.34 13.65 2.01
CA ASP A 175 -11.64 13.69 3.44
C ASP A 175 -11.38 15.07 4.03
N LYS A 176 -10.28 15.72 3.64
CA LYS A 176 -10.01 17.09 4.07
C LYS A 176 -10.96 18.12 3.46
N ILE A 177 -11.29 18.01 2.17
CA ILE A 177 -12.32 18.84 1.55
C ILE A 177 -13.65 18.67 2.26
N ARG A 178 -14.01 17.42 2.62
CA ARG A 178 -15.25 17.17 3.37
C ARG A 178 -15.20 17.84 4.74
N THR A 179 -14.13 17.63 5.50
CA THR A 179 -13.96 18.25 6.82
C THR A 179 -14.00 19.77 6.72
N GLN A 180 -13.31 20.34 5.74
CA GLN A 180 -13.33 21.81 5.54
C GLN A 180 -14.70 22.33 5.08
N LYS A 181 -15.40 21.58 4.23
CA LYS A 181 -16.77 21.95 3.85
C LYS A 181 -17.70 21.93 5.06
N GLU A 182 -17.58 20.92 5.92
CA GLU A 182 -18.34 20.83 7.17
C GLU A 182 -18.01 22.01 8.09
N GLU A 183 -16.73 22.33 8.21
CA GLU A 183 -16.28 23.46 9.01
C GLU A 183 -16.70 24.82 8.41
N ILE A 184 -16.67 24.95 7.07
CA ILE A 184 -17.22 26.09 6.36
C ILE A 184 -18.71 26.25 6.64
N GLN A 185 -19.49 25.17 6.55
CA GLN A 185 -20.92 25.21 6.86
C GLN A 185 -21.18 25.68 8.28
N VAL A 186 -20.40 25.15 9.25
CA VAL A 186 -20.50 25.58 10.66
C VAL A 186 -20.14 27.06 10.82
N LEU A 187 -19.14 27.53 10.06
CA LEU A 187 -18.73 28.94 10.12
C LEU A 187 -19.72 29.86 9.41
N ASP A 188 -20.28 29.43 8.28
CA ASP A 188 -21.34 30.16 7.59
C ASP A 188 -22.59 30.28 8.47
N LEU A 189 -22.98 29.19 9.16
CA LEU A 189 -24.08 29.22 10.13
C LEU A 189 -23.78 30.18 11.31
N LYS A 190 -22.52 30.18 11.80
CA LYS A 190 -22.09 31.14 12.84
C LYS A 190 -22.10 32.57 12.32
N LYS A 191 -21.63 32.78 11.10
CA LYS A 191 -21.65 34.08 10.41
C LYS A 191 -23.08 34.58 10.20
N ASP A 192 -23.97 33.70 9.70
CA ASP A 192 -25.38 34.06 9.50
C ASP A 192 -26.09 34.34 10.82
N ASN A 193 -25.85 33.50 11.86
CA ASN A 193 -26.33 33.76 13.22
C ASN A 193 -25.84 35.11 13.78
N VAL A 194 -24.58 35.47 13.50
CA VAL A 194 -24.03 36.75 13.93
C VAL A 194 -24.64 37.90 13.09
N LYS A 195 -24.83 37.68 11.79
CA LYS A 195 -25.48 38.64 10.92
C LYS A 195 -26.94 38.92 11.34
N ASP A 196 -27.68 37.83 11.62
CA ASP A 196 -29.05 37.92 12.11
C ASP A 196 -29.10 38.67 13.48
N LYS A 197 -28.14 38.36 14.38
CA LYS A 197 -28.02 39.08 15.66
C LYS A 197 -27.68 40.54 15.46
N LEU A 198 -26.80 40.87 14.48
CA LEU A 198 -26.45 42.23 14.14
C LEU A 198 -27.66 42.97 13.60
N GLU A 199 -28.40 42.39 12.65
CA GLU A 199 -29.62 42.99 12.11
C GLU A 199 -30.69 43.21 13.19
N MET A 200 -30.82 42.24 14.09
CA MET A 200 -31.74 42.35 15.24
C MET A 200 -31.30 43.44 16.20
N GLN A 201 -29.98 43.57 16.44
CA GLN A 201 -29.46 44.60 17.32
C GLN A 201 -29.53 46.00 16.67
N GLU A 202 -29.32 46.08 15.36
CA GLU A 202 -29.51 47.34 14.62
C GLU A 202 -30.98 47.80 14.68
N LYS A 203 -31.91 46.88 14.51
CA LYS A 203 -33.35 47.21 14.66
C LYS A 203 -33.66 47.65 16.08
N PHE A 204 -33.07 46.95 17.07
CA PHE A 204 -33.28 47.30 18.46
C PHE A 204 -32.61 48.65 18.84
N ILE A 205 -31.45 48.95 18.28
CA ILE A 205 -30.81 50.27 18.45
C ILE A 205 -31.67 51.37 17.81
N LYS A 206 -32.23 51.12 16.61
CA LYS A 206 -33.15 52.06 15.98
C LYS A 206 -34.43 52.31 16.82
N GLU A 207 -34.95 51.24 17.42
CA GLU A 207 -36.07 51.34 18.33
C GLU A 207 -35.70 52.05 19.64
N LEU A 208 -34.50 51.84 20.13
CA LEU A 208 -33.99 52.50 21.34
C LEU A 208 -33.58 53.97 21.11
N ASP A 209 -33.10 54.30 19.90
CA ASP A 209 -32.85 55.69 19.52
C ASP A 209 -34.13 56.54 19.58
N ASN A 210 -35.24 55.91 19.35
CA ASN A 210 -36.58 56.51 19.50
C ASN A 210 -37.04 56.58 20.96
N ARG A 211 -36.35 55.84 21.91
CA ARG A 211 -36.71 55.82 23.34
C ARG A 211 -35.72 56.50 24.28
N GLY A 212 -34.59 56.88 23.78
CA GLY A 212 -33.59 57.57 24.61
C GLY A 212 -32.15 57.22 24.24
N LYS A 213 -31.36 58.22 24.06
CA LYS A 213 -29.99 58.20 23.55
C LYS A 213 -28.96 57.43 24.42
N GLU A 214 -29.31 57.10 25.64
CA GLU A 214 -28.34 56.55 26.63
C GLU A 214 -27.89 55.09 26.36
N ASN A 215 -28.68 54.30 25.66
CA ASN A 215 -28.35 52.87 25.41
C ASN A 215 -27.65 52.61 24.05
N ILE A 216 -27.51 53.60 23.18
CA ILE A 216 -27.00 53.45 21.83
C ILE A 216 -25.53 53.05 21.80
N LYS A 217 -24.70 53.64 22.67
CA LYS A 217 -23.26 53.39 22.67
C LYS A 217 -22.91 51.93 23.06
N GLY A 218 -23.49 51.44 24.15
CA GLY A 218 -23.22 50.09 24.59
C GLY A 218 -23.72 48.96 23.67
N LYS A 219 -24.75 49.31 22.87
CA LYS A 219 -25.28 48.34 21.85
C LYS A 219 -24.53 48.37 20.54
N LYS A 220 -23.95 49.50 20.14
CA LYS A 220 -23.02 49.55 19.01
C LYS A 220 -21.76 48.75 19.29
N GLU A 221 -21.17 48.84 20.46
CA GLU A 221 -20.00 48.09 20.86
C GLU A 221 -20.27 46.56 20.82
N LYS A 222 -21.49 46.18 21.15
CA LYS A 222 -21.92 44.76 21.07
C LYS A 222 -22.07 44.23 19.66
N ILE A 223 -22.54 45.09 18.72
CA ILE A 223 -22.65 44.76 17.30
C ILE A 223 -21.25 44.62 16.67
N ASP A 224 -20.33 45.48 17.04
CA ASP A 224 -18.95 45.45 16.56
C ASP A 224 -18.22 44.14 17.03
N SER A 225 -18.46 43.76 18.25
CA SER A 225 -17.95 42.46 18.77
C SER A 225 -18.47 41.24 17.97
N LEU A 226 -19.75 41.25 17.61
CA LEU A 226 -20.37 40.16 16.86
C LEU A 226 -19.90 40.11 15.38
N ILE A 227 -19.57 41.24 14.79
CA ILE A 227 -18.95 41.33 13.45
C ILE A 227 -17.54 40.73 13.49
N THR A 228 -16.75 41.11 14.50
CA THR A 228 -15.39 40.57 14.68
C THR A 228 -15.39 39.05 14.90
N ASP A 229 -16.34 38.54 15.68
CA ASP A 229 -16.50 37.09 15.88
C ASP A 229 -16.91 36.38 14.59
N ALA A 230 -17.73 37.03 13.77
CA ALA A 230 -18.13 36.50 12.45
C ALA A 230 -16.97 36.47 11.45
N GLU A 231 -16.15 37.49 11.44
CA GLU A 231 -14.93 37.56 10.62
C GLU A 231 -13.91 36.52 11.03
N ASN A 232 -13.67 36.35 12.32
CA ASN A 232 -12.82 35.29 12.85
C ASN A 232 -13.33 33.87 12.48
N CYS A 233 -14.64 33.70 12.48
CA CYS A 233 -15.27 32.47 12.01
C CYS A 233 -15.08 32.24 10.50
N VAL A 234 -15.12 33.25 9.69
CA VAL A 234 -14.90 33.16 8.23
C VAL A 234 -13.43 32.86 7.91
N GLU A 235 -12.49 33.51 8.61
CA GLU A 235 -11.06 33.22 8.46
C GLU A 235 -10.72 31.77 8.87
N SER A 236 -11.27 31.31 9.99
CA SER A 236 -11.10 29.91 10.41
C SER A 236 -11.64 28.92 9.38
N ASN A 237 -12.75 29.25 8.74
CA ASN A 237 -13.37 28.42 7.70
C ASN A 237 -12.52 28.31 6.44
N GLN A 238 -11.96 29.42 6.03
CA GLN A 238 -11.09 29.48 4.86
C GLN A 238 -9.79 28.71 5.08
N PHE A 239 -9.21 28.82 6.26
CA PHE A 239 -8.04 28.04 6.65
C PHE A 239 -8.25 26.51 6.58
N ILE A 240 -9.40 26.07 7.04
CA ILE A 240 -9.77 24.65 7.00
C ILE A 240 -9.98 24.16 5.57
N GLN A 241 -10.58 24.96 4.73
CA GLN A 241 -10.80 24.68 3.33
C GLN A 241 -9.49 24.51 2.56
N ASP A 242 -8.54 25.40 2.83
CA ASP A 242 -7.21 25.36 2.22
C ASP A 242 -6.42 24.10 2.68
N GLN A 243 -6.48 23.76 3.95
CA GLN A 243 -5.85 22.53 4.46
C GLN A 243 -6.43 21.26 3.82
N VAL A 244 -7.72 21.21 3.60
CA VAL A 244 -8.40 20.07 2.96
C VAL A 244 -7.98 19.93 1.51
N PHE A 245 -7.92 21.03 0.80
CA PHE A 245 -7.51 21.07 -0.60
C PHE A 245 -6.05 20.59 -0.75
N ASP A 246 -5.15 21.10 0.08
CA ASP A 246 -3.73 20.76 0.00
C ASP A 246 -3.47 19.28 0.32
N LEU A 247 -4.13 18.77 1.33
CA LEU A 247 -4.00 17.37 1.69
C LEU A 247 -4.60 16.41 0.65
N THR A 248 -5.68 16.82 -0.01
CA THR A 248 -6.28 16.08 -1.09
C THR A 248 -5.34 15.97 -2.29
N LYS A 249 -4.70 17.06 -2.61
CA LYS A 249 -3.77 17.18 -3.74
C LYS A 249 -2.45 16.42 -3.50
N GLU A 250 -1.95 16.47 -2.28
CA GLU A 250 -0.77 15.69 -1.89
C GLU A 250 -1.01 14.19 -1.92
N GLN A 251 -2.18 13.78 -1.50
CA GLN A 251 -2.56 12.38 -1.44
C GLN A 251 -2.74 11.73 -2.81
N GLU A 252 -3.31 12.47 -3.76
CA GLU A 252 -3.45 11.99 -5.14
C GLU A 252 -2.12 11.85 -5.88
N LYS A 253 -1.21 12.77 -5.66
CA LYS A 253 0.05 12.80 -6.42
C LYS A 253 1.08 11.75 -6.00
N VAL A 254 1.28 11.57 -4.73
CA VAL A 254 2.42 10.80 -4.19
C VAL A 254 2.14 9.30 -4.09
N THR A 255 0.91 8.90 -3.79
CA THR A 255 0.61 7.50 -3.49
C THR A 255 0.39 6.62 -4.73
N GLY A 256 -0.17 7.20 -5.77
CA GLY A 256 -0.48 6.47 -7.00
C GLY A 256 0.73 6.18 -7.88
N ALA A 257 1.60 7.16 -8.08
CA ALA A 257 2.74 7.00 -8.98
C ALA A 257 3.81 6.05 -8.42
N ASN A 258 4.15 6.19 -7.15
CA ASN A 258 5.22 5.39 -6.55
C ASN A 258 4.85 3.92 -6.28
N LYS A 259 3.61 3.61 -5.95
CA LYS A 259 3.16 2.21 -5.76
C LYS A 259 3.17 1.43 -7.06
N LYS A 260 2.73 2.02 -8.16
CA LYS A 260 2.71 1.35 -9.46
C LYS A 260 4.10 1.11 -10.04
N LEU A 261 4.99 2.08 -9.94
CA LEU A 261 6.38 1.91 -10.39
C LEU A 261 7.10 0.83 -9.58
N LYS A 262 6.88 0.82 -8.29
CA LYS A 262 7.43 -0.19 -7.36
C LYS A 262 6.91 -1.60 -7.63
N SER A 263 5.61 -1.73 -7.89
CA SER A 263 5.01 -3.04 -8.20
C SER A 263 5.46 -3.58 -9.56
N LEU A 264 5.58 -2.72 -10.56
CA LEU A 264 6.09 -3.07 -11.90
C LEU A 264 7.54 -3.55 -11.86
N ASN A 265 8.39 -2.83 -11.16
CA ASN A 265 9.80 -3.21 -11.03
C ASN A 265 9.97 -4.55 -10.31
N ASN A 266 9.18 -4.80 -9.29
CA ASN A 266 9.16 -6.09 -8.58
C ASN A 266 8.64 -7.24 -9.45
N LEU A 267 7.61 -6.98 -10.24
CA LEU A 267 7.06 -7.96 -11.17
C LEU A 267 8.06 -8.32 -12.27
N LYS A 268 8.69 -7.31 -12.85
CA LYS A 268 9.74 -7.49 -13.85
C LYS A 268 10.91 -8.33 -13.31
N GLY A 269 11.35 -8.06 -12.09
CA GLY A 269 12.40 -8.85 -11.44
C GLY A 269 12.00 -10.29 -11.14
N LYS A 270 10.78 -10.51 -10.68
CA LYS A 270 10.25 -11.86 -10.44
C LYS A 270 10.06 -12.67 -11.72
N ILE A 271 9.60 -12.04 -12.79
CA ILE A 271 9.49 -12.68 -14.11
C ILE A 271 10.88 -13.03 -14.64
N SER A 272 11.83 -12.09 -14.59
CA SER A 272 13.18 -12.30 -15.05
C SER A 272 13.87 -13.47 -14.33
N ASN A 273 13.68 -13.60 -13.03
CA ASN A 273 14.24 -14.71 -12.26
C ASN A 273 13.59 -16.04 -12.57
N LYS A 274 12.25 -16.07 -12.77
CA LYS A 274 11.55 -17.28 -13.21
C LYS A 274 11.99 -17.70 -14.61
N VAL A 275 12.09 -16.75 -15.52
CA VAL A 275 12.59 -16.98 -16.88
C VAL A 275 13.99 -17.54 -16.82
N SER A 276 14.88 -16.98 -16.00
CA SER A 276 16.25 -17.48 -15.88
C SER A 276 16.36 -18.87 -15.24
N THR A 277 15.46 -19.21 -14.33
CA THR A 277 15.35 -20.56 -13.73
C THR A 277 14.89 -21.58 -14.76
N ILE A 278 13.82 -21.29 -15.47
CA ILE A 278 13.27 -22.15 -16.54
C ILE A 278 14.31 -22.36 -17.65
N THR A 279 15.06 -21.31 -18.01
CA THR A 279 16.12 -21.41 -19.02
C THR A 279 17.30 -22.27 -18.56
N LYS A 280 17.61 -22.26 -17.26
CA LYS A 280 18.64 -23.12 -16.70
C LYS A 280 18.22 -24.59 -16.65
N GLU A 281 17.00 -24.84 -16.26
CA GLU A 281 16.43 -26.19 -16.25
C GLU A 281 16.35 -26.80 -17.67
N HIS A 282 16.04 -25.97 -18.66
CA HIS A 282 16.01 -26.40 -20.07
C HIS A 282 17.40 -26.71 -20.65
N LYS A 283 18.50 -26.27 -20.01
CA LYS A 283 19.87 -26.59 -20.45
C LYS A 283 20.41 -27.87 -19.82
N PHE A 284 19.71 -28.43 -18.84
CA PHE A 284 20.08 -29.68 -18.16
C PHE A 284 19.38 -30.91 -18.75
N PHE A 285 18.47 -30.75 -19.70
CA PHE A 285 17.86 -31.75 -20.56
C PHE A 285 18.29 -31.55 -22.02
#